data_a4d89504231d092d6ba77cd278b8ce08
#
_entry.id   a4d89504231d092d6ba77cd278b8ce08
#
_cell.length_a   1.000
_cell.length_b   1.000
_cell.length_c   1.000
_cell.angle_alpha   90.00
_cell.angle_beta   90.00
_cell.angle_gamma   90.00
#
_symmetry.space_group_name_H-M   'P 1'
#
loop_
_entity.id
_entity.type
_entity.pdbx_description
1 polymer ?
#
loop_
_entity_poly.entity_id
_entity_poly.type
_entity_poly.pdbx_seq_one_letter_code
_entity_poly.pdbx_strand_id
1 'polypeptide(L)'
;MSAQFADPTQTSIPLHLIAQDQLSDWLKTRSDSVAAWVGANGFTGGLGQALALPNPDGTIECALAGYGTPSTRERGRFHLARAAVSLPTGVYHLETSLDPKVLAIESLGWLLASYRFDRYAQTSPMKAQLIAPPVIDAALVIAQAEGEFLTRDLINTPASDMGPPDLETAARNLAKQHGANIEVLVGDDLLSHNFPLIHAVGRAADRAPRLIDLKWGSEGRKITLVGKGVCFDTGGLNLKPGASMGLMKKDMGGAAAVL
;
A
#
# COMPACT_ATOMS: atom_id res chain seq x y z
N MET A 1 -8.17 4.58 -6.66
CA MET A 1 -7.20 5.70 -6.39
C MET A 1 -5.82 5.25 -6.87
N SER A 2 -5.03 6.09 -7.55
CA SER A 2 -3.65 5.75 -7.98
C SER A 2 -2.64 6.24 -6.94
N ALA A 3 -1.56 5.49 -6.76
CA ALA A 3 -0.44 5.90 -5.95
C ALA A 3 0.35 6.99 -6.69
N GLN A 4 0.66 8.11 -6.01
CA GLN A 4 1.41 9.18 -6.65
C GLN A 4 2.18 10.00 -5.64
N PHE A 5 3.33 10.49 -6.06
CA PHE A 5 4.05 11.54 -5.39
C PHE A 5 3.51 12.91 -5.82
N ALA A 6 3.78 13.94 -5.02
CA ALA A 6 3.48 15.31 -5.40
C ALA A 6 4.40 15.77 -6.56
N ASP A 7 3.94 16.76 -7.31
CA ASP A 7 4.74 17.39 -8.36
C ASP A 7 5.98 18.07 -7.74
N PRO A 8 7.20 17.74 -8.20
CA PRO A 8 8.44 18.30 -7.63
C PRO A 8 8.60 19.81 -7.82
N THR A 9 7.80 20.41 -8.68
CA THR A 9 7.82 21.87 -8.91
C THR A 9 7.00 22.68 -7.90
N GLN A 10 6.19 22.00 -7.08
CA GLN A 10 5.36 22.66 -6.06
C GLN A 10 6.20 23.16 -4.88
N THR A 11 5.78 24.29 -4.31
CA THR A 11 6.31 24.75 -3.02
C THR A 11 6.06 23.70 -1.96
N SER A 12 7.11 23.30 -1.26
CA SER A 12 7.06 22.21 -0.31
C SER A 12 7.66 22.56 1.03
N ILE A 13 7.18 21.88 2.06
CA ILE A 13 7.56 22.03 3.45
C ILE A 13 8.67 21.03 3.76
N PRO A 14 9.81 21.45 4.33
CA PRO A 14 10.84 20.53 4.78
C PRO A 14 10.31 19.59 5.88
N LEU A 15 10.50 18.29 5.70
CA LEU A 15 10.17 17.27 6.69
C LEU A 15 11.46 16.62 7.20
N HIS A 16 11.88 17.03 8.41
CA HIS A 16 13.06 16.48 9.05
C HIS A 16 12.74 15.13 9.71
N LEU A 17 13.50 14.11 9.33
CA LEU A 17 13.42 12.80 9.95
C LEU A 17 14.39 12.73 11.12
N ILE A 18 13.87 12.68 12.34
CA ILE A 18 14.64 12.85 13.57
C ILE A 18 14.62 11.54 14.38
N ALA A 19 15.76 10.86 14.51
CA ALA A 19 15.91 9.78 15.46
C ALA A 19 15.96 10.32 16.90
N GLN A 20 15.55 9.50 17.86
CA GLN A 20 15.39 9.94 19.25
C GLN A 20 16.70 10.45 19.87
N ASP A 21 17.83 9.85 19.51
CA ASP A 21 19.16 10.25 19.93
C ASP A 21 19.70 11.49 19.20
N GLN A 22 19.13 11.86 18.09
CA GLN A 22 19.53 13.01 17.26
C GLN A 22 18.79 14.31 17.61
N LEU A 23 17.69 14.23 18.36
CA LEU A 23 16.83 15.39 18.62
C LEU A 23 17.58 16.50 19.33
N SER A 24 18.40 16.18 20.36
CA SER A 24 19.14 17.19 21.11
C SER A 24 20.12 17.97 20.25
N ASP A 25 20.80 17.29 19.32
CA ASP A 25 21.76 17.94 18.43
C ASP A 25 21.05 18.76 17.35
N TRP A 26 19.94 18.28 16.84
CA TRP A 26 19.12 19.05 15.91
C TRP A 26 18.62 20.35 16.57
N LEU A 27 18.14 20.29 17.81
CA LEU A 27 17.65 21.45 18.56
C LEU A 27 18.74 22.51 18.80
N LYS A 28 20.00 22.13 19.00
CA LYS A 28 21.13 23.07 19.15
C LYS A 28 21.32 24.00 17.93
N THR A 29 20.83 23.59 16.76
CA THR A 29 20.90 24.37 15.53
C THR A 29 19.68 25.27 15.31
N ARG A 30 18.74 25.31 16.26
CA ARG A 30 17.47 26.02 16.15
C ARG A 30 17.35 27.13 17.19
N SER A 31 16.36 28.00 17.03
CA SER A 31 16.06 29.06 18.00
C SER A 31 15.44 28.48 19.28
N ASP A 32 15.55 29.24 20.38
CA ASP A 32 14.93 28.88 21.66
C ASP A 32 13.42 28.72 21.54
N SER A 33 12.76 29.49 20.66
CA SER A 33 11.32 29.36 20.40
C SER A 33 10.95 28.00 19.78
N VAL A 34 11.76 27.49 18.87
CA VAL A 34 11.57 26.16 18.28
C VAL A 34 11.79 25.07 19.33
N ALA A 35 12.83 25.21 20.15
CA ALA A 35 13.09 24.25 21.22
C ALA A 35 11.93 24.23 22.24
N ALA A 36 11.42 25.40 22.62
CA ALA A 36 10.26 25.54 23.51
C ALA A 36 9.00 24.90 22.88
N TRP A 37 8.75 25.11 21.60
CA TRP A 37 7.59 24.53 20.89
C TRP A 37 7.68 23.01 20.84
N VAL A 38 8.84 22.45 20.47
CA VAL A 38 9.10 21.01 20.46
C VAL A 38 8.87 20.39 21.84
N GLY A 39 9.39 21.04 22.90
CA GLY A 39 9.20 20.61 24.30
C GLY A 39 7.74 20.68 24.74
N ALA A 40 7.04 21.78 24.46
CA ALA A 40 5.64 21.98 24.82
C ALA A 40 4.69 20.93 24.16
N ASN A 41 5.05 20.46 22.95
CA ASN A 41 4.29 19.42 22.23
C ASN A 41 4.76 17.99 22.56
N GLY A 42 5.71 17.82 23.48
CA GLY A 42 6.19 16.49 23.90
C GLY A 42 6.84 15.68 22.77
N PHE A 43 7.39 16.33 21.74
CA PHE A 43 8.08 15.63 20.67
C PHE A 43 9.47 15.19 21.16
N THR A 44 9.71 13.89 21.12
CA THR A 44 10.95 13.25 21.60
C THR A 44 11.74 12.56 20.50
N GLY A 45 11.31 12.69 19.23
CA GLY A 45 11.84 11.88 18.14
C GLY A 45 11.36 10.41 18.18
N GLY A 46 10.40 10.09 19.05
CA GLY A 46 9.84 8.75 19.20
C GLY A 46 9.19 8.27 17.89
N LEU A 47 9.26 6.95 17.66
CA LEU A 47 8.79 6.35 16.41
C LEU A 47 7.32 6.68 16.14
N GLY A 48 7.06 7.28 14.96
CA GLY A 48 5.73 7.65 14.50
C GLY A 48 5.16 8.94 15.10
N GLN A 49 5.93 9.69 15.90
CA GLN A 49 5.56 11.05 16.25
C GLN A 49 5.65 11.97 15.03
N ALA A 50 4.76 12.96 14.93
CA ALA A 50 4.83 14.01 13.93
C ALA A 50 4.51 15.36 14.57
N LEU A 51 5.23 16.40 14.18
CA LEU A 51 5.03 17.75 14.69
C LEU A 51 5.29 18.78 13.56
N ALA A 52 4.33 19.67 13.33
CA ALA A 52 4.54 20.84 12.49
C ALA A 52 5.06 22.02 13.32
N LEU A 53 6.03 22.73 12.80
CA LEU A 53 6.57 23.95 13.39
C LEU A 53 5.99 25.16 12.64
N PRO A 54 5.29 26.07 13.33
CA PRO A 54 4.70 27.23 12.69
C PRO A 54 5.69 28.38 12.55
N ASN A 55 5.54 29.14 11.47
CA ASN A 55 6.05 30.50 11.36
C ASN A 55 5.22 31.47 12.23
N PRO A 56 5.72 32.68 12.51
CA PRO A 56 4.96 33.69 13.22
C PRO A 56 3.63 34.10 12.55
N ASP A 57 3.52 33.93 11.24
CA ASP A 57 2.33 34.20 10.44
C ASP A 57 1.31 33.04 10.41
N GLY A 58 1.60 31.95 11.10
CA GLY A 58 0.75 30.76 11.16
C GLY A 58 0.93 29.77 10.01
N THR A 59 1.78 30.05 9.04
CA THR A 59 2.20 29.06 8.03
C THR A 59 3.13 28.01 8.66
N ILE A 60 3.38 26.90 7.97
CA ILE A 60 4.29 25.84 8.44
C ILE A 60 5.70 26.13 7.91
N GLU A 61 6.65 26.35 8.81
CA GLU A 61 8.07 26.50 8.49
C GLU A 61 8.67 25.18 8.06
N CYS A 62 8.53 24.15 8.90
CA CYS A 62 8.98 22.80 8.64
C CYS A 62 8.16 21.80 9.48
N ALA A 63 8.39 20.51 9.27
CA ALA A 63 7.79 19.48 10.09
C ALA A 63 8.85 18.46 10.55
N LEU A 64 8.56 17.79 11.66
CA LEU A 64 9.38 16.72 12.22
C LEU A 64 8.63 15.40 12.15
N ALA A 65 9.33 14.35 11.76
CA ALA A 65 8.87 12.97 11.87
C ALA A 65 9.84 12.21 12.79
N GLY A 66 9.32 11.65 13.86
CA GLY A 66 10.10 10.86 14.82
C GLY A 66 10.45 9.49 14.22
N TYR A 67 11.73 9.17 14.21
CA TYR A 67 12.25 7.93 13.65
C TYR A 67 12.67 6.91 14.72
N GLY A 68 12.44 7.23 16.00
CA GLY A 68 12.70 6.36 17.14
C GLY A 68 14.16 5.96 17.28
N THR A 69 14.40 4.77 17.82
CA THR A 69 15.72 4.15 17.95
C THR A 69 15.86 2.96 17.00
N PRO A 70 17.08 2.45 16.75
CA PRO A 70 17.26 1.21 15.99
C PRO A 70 16.42 0.06 16.56
N SER A 71 16.40 -0.13 17.86
CA SER A 71 15.61 -1.16 18.54
C SER A 71 14.09 -1.03 18.31
N THR A 72 13.56 0.20 18.31
CA THR A 72 12.12 0.39 18.04
C THR A 72 11.74 0.14 16.59
N ARG A 73 12.70 0.23 15.66
CA ARG A 73 12.48 -0.04 14.22
C ARG A 73 12.63 -1.50 13.82
N GLU A 74 13.35 -2.33 14.62
CA GLU A 74 13.67 -3.73 14.25
C GLU A 74 12.47 -4.59 13.89
N ARG A 75 11.32 -4.35 14.52
CA ARG A 75 10.10 -5.16 14.38
C ARG A 75 9.09 -4.58 13.38
N GLY A 76 9.43 -3.49 12.70
CA GLY A 76 8.50 -2.78 11.85
C GLY A 76 9.08 -2.42 10.49
N ARG A 77 8.21 -1.88 9.66
CA ARG A 77 8.52 -1.29 8.34
C ARG A 77 7.65 -0.06 8.16
N PHE A 78 7.99 0.77 7.18
CA PHE A 78 7.15 1.91 6.77
C PHE A 78 6.92 2.92 7.91
N HIS A 79 7.99 3.28 8.59
CA HIS A 79 7.92 4.10 9.81
C HIS A 79 7.38 5.51 9.53
N LEU A 80 7.62 6.07 8.32
CA LEU A 80 7.06 7.34 7.90
C LEU A 80 5.55 7.33 7.66
N ALA A 81 4.95 6.17 7.43
CA ALA A 81 3.52 6.04 7.17
C ALA A 81 2.65 6.69 8.26
N ARG A 82 3.09 6.57 9.52
CA ARG A 82 2.36 7.14 10.66
C ARG A 82 2.48 8.66 10.72
N ALA A 83 3.65 9.20 10.39
CA ALA A 83 3.84 10.64 10.27
C ALA A 83 2.98 11.20 9.13
N ALA A 84 2.97 10.53 7.98
CA ALA A 84 2.19 10.93 6.81
C ALA A 84 0.71 11.17 7.11
N VAL A 85 0.07 10.29 7.91
CA VAL A 85 -1.36 10.44 8.26
C VAL A 85 -1.64 11.48 9.33
N SER A 86 -0.61 11.88 10.09
CA SER A 86 -0.73 12.81 11.21
C SER A 86 -0.39 14.26 10.85
N LEU A 87 0.36 14.45 9.76
CA LEU A 87 0.80 15.78 9.32
C LEU A 87 -0.36 16.61 8.78
N PRO A 88 -0.31 17.95 8.93
CA PRO A 88 -1.26 18.87 8.31
C PRO A 88 -1.27 18.78 6.79
N THR A 89 -2.27 19.40 6.18
CA THR A 89 -2.35 19.55 4.72
C THR A 89 -1.13 20.29 4.20
N GLY A 90 -0.46 19.70 3.21
CA GLY A 90 0.72 20.29 2.58
C GLY A 90 1.47 19.32 1.70
N VAL A 91 2.39 19.87 0.91
CA VAL A 91 3.36 19.11 0.13
C VAL A 91 4.67 19.12 0.91
N TYR A 92 5.25 17.96 1.10
CA TYR A 92 6.46 17.78 1.93
C TYR A 92 7.61 17.21 1.09
N HIS A 93 8.83 17.59 1.45
CA HIS A 93 10.04 16.92 0.97
C HIS A 93 10.88 16.47 2.16
N LEU A 94 11.58 15.34 2.03
CA LEU A 94 12.35 14.77 3.13
C LEU A 94 13.72 15.42 3.25
N GLU A 95 14.03 15.88 4.44
CA GLU A 95 15.36 16.31 4.89
C GLU A 95 15.96 15.18 5.76
N THR A 96 16.79 14.35 5.15
CA THR A 96 17.35 13.17 5.81
C THR A 96 18.62 12.68 5.11
N SER A 97 19.47 11.97 5.87
CA SER A 97 20.65 11.28 5.38
C SER A 97 20.49 9.75 5.30
N LEU A 98 19.25 9.26 5.23
CA LEU A 98 18.99 7.82 5.11
C LEU A 98 19.59 7.25 3.82
N ASP A 99 20.04 5.99 3.92
CA ASP A 99 20.42 5.21 2.75
C ASP A 99 19.29 5.15 1.71
N PRO A 100 19.59 5.28 0.40
CA PRO A 100 18.57 5.29 -0.65
C PRO A 100 17.62 4.09 -0.63
N LYS A 101 18.08 2.89 -0.25
CA LYS A 101 17.23 1.70 -0.16
C LYS A 101 16.23 1.81 0.99
N VAL A 102 16.68 2.34 2.14
CA VAL A 102 15.80 2.59 3.28
C VAL A 102 14.81 3.68 2.92
N LEU A 103 15.27 4.73 2.25
CA LEU A 103 14.44 5.84 1.82
C LEU A 103 13.36 5.41 0.83
N ALA A 104 13.66 4.49 -0.09
CA ALA A 104 12.66 3.90 -0.98
C ALA A 104 11.57 3.13 -0.21
N ILE A 105 11.96 2.36 0.81
CA ILE A 105 11.01 1.62 1.67
C ILE A 105 10.11 2.58 2.47
N GLU A 106 10.67 3.64 3.02
CA GLU A 106 9.90 4.64 3.77
C GLU A 106 8.97 5.45 2.86
N SER A 107 9.41 5.76 1.64
CA SER A 107 8.59 6.40 0.61
C SER A 107 7.44 5.51 0.15
N LEU A 108 7.69 4.21 -0.01
CA LEU A 108 6.63 3.23 -0.25
C LEU A 108 5.62 3.23 0.91
N GLY A 109 6.10 3.22 2.15
CA GLY A 109 5.24 3.32 3.33
C GLY A 109 4.33 4.55 3.33
N TRP A 110 4.86 5.69 2.90
CA TRP A 110 4.08 6.93 2.73
C TRP A 110 2.96 6.75 1.72
N LEU A 111 3.27 6.20 0.52
CA LEU A 111 2.27 5.94 -0.50
C LEU A 111 1.22 4.93 -0.01
N LEU A 112 1.64 3.85 0.66
CA LEU A 112 0.71 2.85 1.21
C LEU A 112 -0.25 3.43 2.27
N ALA A 113 0.19 4.45 3.02
CA ALA A 113 -0.66 5.15 3.99
C ALA A 113 -1.76 6.00 3.32
N SER A 114 -1.57 6.38 2.06
CA SER A 114 -2.56 7.14 1.29
C SER A 114 -3.71 6.28 0.76
N TYR A 115 -3.58 4.95 0.79
CA TYR A 115 -4.62 4.04 0.30
C TYR A 115 -5.99 4.31 0.93
N ARG A 116 -6.99 4.35 0.09
CA ARG A 116 -8.42 4.42 0.49
C ARG A 116 -9.23 3.51 -0.41
N PHE A 117 -10.10 2.71 0.21
CA PHE A 117 -11.07 1.92 -0.53
C PHE A 117 -12.34 2.74 -0.69
N ASP A 118 -12.56 3.29 -1.88
CA ASP A 118 -13.59 4.27 -2.18
C ASP A 118 -14.68 3.76 -3.15
N ARG A 119 -14.68 2.46 -3.44
CA ARG A 119 -15.60 1.84 -4.41
C ARG A 119 -17.07 2.04 -4.04
N TYR A 120 -17.42 2.05 -2.76
CA TYR A 120 -18.81 2.12 -2.28
C TYR A 120 -19.13 3.37 -1.48
N ALA A 121 -18.13 4.10 -1.04
CA ALA A 121 -18.31 5.33 -0.30
C ALA A 121 -17.12 6.26 -0.53
N GLN A 122 -17.38 7.54 -0.68
CA GLN A 122 -16.32 8.54 -0.77
C GLN A 122 -15.54 8.59 0.55
N THR A 123 -14.23 8.60 0.43
CA THR A 123 -13.31 8.73 1.57
C THR A 123 -12.50 10.01 1.43
N SER A 124 -12.13 10.61 2.56
CA SER A 124 -11.25 11.78 2.53
C SER A 124 -9.82 11.35 2.15
N PRO A 125 -9.19 12.01 1.18
CA PRO A 125 -7.79 11.74 0.83
C PRO A 125 -6.86 12.10 1.99
N MET A 126 -5.66 11.54 1.97
CA MET A 126 -4.60 11.93 2.90
C MET A 126 -4.20 13.39 2.63
N LYS A 127 -4.02 14.16 3.71
CA LYS A 127 -3.78 15.61 3.63
C LYS A 127 -2.34 15.95 3.25
N ALA A 128 -1.39 15.12 3.67
CA ALA A 128 0.03 15.31 3.42
C ALA A 128 0.44 14.56 2.16
N GLN A 129 1.09 15.26 1.23
CA GLN A 129 1.66 14.70 0.00
C GLN A 129 3.18 14.75 0.08
N LEU A 130 3.87 13.78 -0.52
CA LEU A 130 5.33 13.70 -0.52
C LEU A 130 5.87 13.93 -1.93
N ILE A 131 6.87 14.78 -2.06
CA ILE A 131 7.72 14.84 -3.24
C ILE A 131 8.66 13.62 -3.22
N ALA A 132 8.78 12.93 -4.34
CA ALA A 132 9.70 11.80 -4.43
C ALA A 132 11.14 12.25 -4.13
N PRO A 133 11.84 11.61 -3.19
CA PRO A 133 13.25 11.88 -3.00
C PRO A 133 14.06 11.63 -4.29
N PRO A 134 14.98 12.52 -4.68
CA PRO A 134 15.64 12.43 -5.99
C PRO A 134 16.58 11.22 -6.16
N VAL A 135 16.91 10.56 -5.05
CA VAL A 135 17.86 9.42 -5.02
C VAL A 135 17.18 8.05 -5.12
N ILE A 136 15.85 7.99 -5.21
CA ILE A 136 15.10 6.74 -5.36
C ILE A 136 14.53 6.61 -6.77
N ASP A 137 14.23 5.38 -7.18
CA ASP A 137 13.42 5.10 -8.36
C ASP A 137 11.93 5.29 -8.03
N ALA A 138 11.42 6.49 -8.27
CA ALA A 138 10.03 6.85 -7.98
C ALA A 138 9.04 6.00 -8.76
N ALA A 139 9.36 5.62 -10.01
CA ALA A 139 8.47 4.81 -10.84
C ALA A 139 8.32 3.39 -10.26
N LEU A 140 9.42 2.79 -9.81
CA LEU A 140 9.39 1.49 -9.14
C LEU A 140 8.59 1.54 -7.83
N VAL A 141 8.76 2.58 -7.02
CA VAL A 141 8.02 2.74 -5.74
C VAL A 141 6.52 2.91 -6.00
N ILE A 142 6.14 3.68 -7.03
CA ILE A 142 4.73 3.82 -7.44
C ILE A 142 4.17 2.47 -7.89
N ALA A 143 4.88 1.74 -8.76
CA ALA A 143 4.43 0.43 -9.24
C ALA A 143 4.20 -0.57 -8.09
N GLN A 144 5.10 -0.59 -7.09
CA GLN A 144 4.93 -1.41 -5.89
C GLN A 144 3.70 -0.99 -5.08
N ALA A 145 3.45 0.31 -4.92
CA ALA A 145 2.28 0.80 -4.20
C ALA A 145 0.97 0.48 -4.95
N GLU A 146 0.96 0.59 -6.28
CA GLU A 146 -0.21 0.26 -7.11
C GLU A 146 -0.54 -1.23 -7.08
N GLY A 147 0.47 -2.11 -7.11
CA GLY A 147 0.26 -3.56 -6.93
C GLY A 147 -0.37 -3.89 -5.58
N GLU A 148 0.10 -3.25 -4.51
CA GLU A 148 -0.48 -3.41 -3.18
C GLU A 148 -1.91 -2.82 -3.11
N PHE A 149 -2.19 -1.70 -3.78
CA PHE A 149 -3.53 -1.11 -3.85
C PHE A 149 -4.49 -2.03 -4.60
N LEU A 150 -4.07 -2.61 -5.73
CA LEU A 150 -4.85 -3.59 -6.46
C LEU A 150 -5.19 -4.79 -5.57
N THR A 151 -4.20 -5.35 -4.89
CA THR A 151 -4.39 -6.47 -3.95
C THR A 151 -5.43 -6.12 -2.87
N ARG A 152 -5.32 -4.94 -2.26
CA ARG A 152 -6.26 -4.47 -1.23
C ARG A 152 -7.66 -4.23 -1.79
N ASP A 153 -7.77 -3.64 -2.97
CA ASP A 153 -9.06 -3.40 -3.61
C ASP A 153 -9.79 -4.70 -3.91
N LEU A 154 -9.08 -5.71 -4.43
CA LEU A 154 -9.66 -7.03 -4.70
C LEU A 154 -10.13 -7.71 -3.41
N ILE A 155 -9.30 -7.71 -2.35
CA ILE A 155 -9.63 -8.32 -1.06
C ILE A 155 -10.76 -7.56 -0.34
N ASN A 156 -10.80 -6.23 -0.44
CA ASN A 156 -11.80 -5.40 0.23
C ASN A 156 -13.17 -5.45 -0.48
N THR A 157 -13.18 -5.78 -1.77
CA THR A 157 -14.43 -5.91 -2.53
C THR A 157 -15.30 -7.02 -1.93
N PRO A 158 -16.57 -6.75 -1.61
CA PRO A 158 -17.50 -7.73 -1.06
C PRO A 158 -17.70 -8.93 -1.98
N ALA A 159 -18.06 -10.07 -1.42
CA ALA A 159 -18.25 -11.33 -2.13
C ALA A 159 -19.29 -11.27 -3.25
N SER A 160 -20.31 -10.41 -3.12
CA SER A 160 -21.29 -10.16 -4.17
C SER A 160 -20.66 -9.65 -5.48
N ASP A 161 -19.59 -8.84 -5.34
CA ASP A 161 -18.93 -8.14 -6.43
C ASP A 161 -17.50 -8.66 -6.71
N MET A 162 -17.12 -9.76 -6.05
CA MET A 162 -15.84 -10.46 -6.21
C MET A 162 -16.05 -11.96 -6.32
N GLY A 163 -16.54 -12.40 -7.46
CA GLY A 163 -16.57 -13.80 -7.84
C GLY A 163 -15.50 -14.14 -8.87
N PRO A 164 -15.47 -15.39 -9.37
CA PRO A 164 -14.50 -15.82 -10.36
C PRO A 164 -14.45 -14.95 -11.64
N PRO A 165 -15.59 -14.51 -12.22
CA PRO A 165 -15.57 -13.59 -13.36
C PRO A 165 -14.97 -12.21 -13.06
N ASP A 166 -15.16 -11.71 -11.83
CA ASP A 166 -14.69 -10.40 -11.43
C ASP A 166 -13.18 -10.40 -11.24
N LEU A 167 -12.64 -11.48 -10.65
CA LEU A 167 -11.19 -11.68 -10.54
C LEU A 167 -10.53 -11.84 -11.93
N GLU A 168 -11.17 -12.57 -12.85
CA GLU A 168 -10.73 -12.63 -14.24
C GLU A 168 -10.69 -11.25 -14.90
N THR A 169 -11.73 -10.45 -14.69
CA THR A 169 -11.81 -9.08 -15.23
C THR A 169 -10.64 -8.23 -14.72
N ALA A 170 -10.31 -8.33 -13.44
CA ALA A 170 -9.16 -7.64 -12.88
C ALA A 170 -7.84 -8.09 -13.53
N ALA A 171 -7.64 -9.40 -13.71
CA ALA A 171 -6.46 -9.94 -14.38
C ALA A 171 -6.37 -9.51 -15.85
N ARG A 172 -7.49 -9.48 -16.57
CA ARG A 172 -7.53 -8.98 -17.96
C ARG A 172 -7.20 -7.49 -18.09
N ASN A 173 -7.69 -6.68 -17.14
CA ASN A 173 -7.37 -5.26 -17.10
C ASN A 173 -5.87 -5.04 -16.84
N LEU A 174 -5.29 -5.78 -15.91
CA LEU A 174 -3.84 -5.74 -15.64
C LEU A 174 -3.04 -6.20 -16.86
N ALA A 175 -3.43 -7.32 -17.49
CA ALA A 175 -2.78 -7.82 -18.71
C ALA A 175 -2.79 -6.77 -19.81
N LYS A 176 -3.92 -6.12 -20.03
CA LYS A 176 -4.07 -5.03 -21.03
C LYS A 176 -3.16 -3.84 -20.71
N GLN A 177 -3.11 -3.44 -19.45
CA GLN A 177 -2.28 -2.31 -18.98
C GLN A 177 -0.78 -2.53 -19.23
N HIS A 178 -0.31 -3.78 -19.05
CA HIS A 178 1.10 -4.13 -19.14
C HIS A 178 1.49 -4.91 -20.40
N GLY A 179 0.58 -5.08 -21.36
CA GLY A 179 0.84 -5.80 -22.60
C GLY A 179 1.11 -7.31 -22.37
N ALA A 180 0.51 -7.89 -21.33
CA ALA A 180 0.63 -9.31 -21.03
C ALA A 180 -0.38 -10.15 -21.84
N ASN A 181 -0.03 -11.41 -22.10
CA ASN A 181 -0.96 -12.39 -22.64
C ASN A 181 -1.73 -13.07 -21.52
N ILE A 182 -3.03 -13.30 -21.73
CA ILE A 182 -3.89 -13.96 -20.76
C ILE A 182 -4.74 -15.04 -21.43
N GLU A 183 -4.71 -16.24 -20.86
CA GLU A 183 -5.51 -17.38 -21.24
C GLU A 183 -6.42 -17.77 -20.05
N VAL A 184 -7.66 -18.14 -20.32
CA VAL A 184 -8.59 -18.51 -19.26
C VAL A 184 -9.36 -19.77 -19.67
N LEU A 185 -9.34 -20.79 -18.80
CA LEU A 185 -10.16 -21.99 -18.91
C LEU A 185 -11.36 -21.87 -17.97
N VAL A 186 -12.57 -22.07 -18.47
CA VAL A 186 -13.81 -21.81 -17.72
C VAL A 186 -14.69 -23.06 -17.68
N GLY A 187 -15.27 -23.35 -16.53
CA GLY A 187 -16.27 -24.42 -16.37
C GLY A 187 -15.74 -25.79 -16.80
N ASP A 188 -16.42 -26.44 -17.71
CA ASP A 188 -16.11 -27.81 -18.19
C ASP A 188 -14.82 -27.90 -18.99
N ASP A 189 -14.32 -26.79 -19.55
CA ASP A 189 -13.00 -26.73 -20.19
C ASP A 189 -11.87 -27.10 -19.21
N LEU A 190 -12.07 -26.88 -17.93
CA LEU A 190 -11.15 -27.32 -16.89
C LEU A 190 -10.96 -28.82 -16.85
N LEU A 191 -12.03 -29.61 -17.13
CA LEU A 191 -11.96 -31.05 -17.17
C LEU A 191 -11.18 -31.56 -18.38
N SER A 192 -11.44 -31.00 -19.55
CA SER A 192 -10.75 -31.37 -20.80
C SER A 192 -9.26 -31.03 -20.77
N HIS A 193 -8.86 -30.04 -19.97
CA HIS A 193 -7.46 -29.62 -19.78
C HIS A 193 -6.82 -30.19 -18.50
N ASN A 194 -7.43 -31.20 -17.87
CA ASN A 194 -6.89 -31.90 -16.71
C ASN A 194 -6.75 -31.05 -15.44
N PHE A 195 -7.72 -30.14 -15.19
CA PHE A 195 -7.84 -29.38 -13.95
C PHE A 195 -9.11 -29.75 -13.14
N PRO A 196 -9.35 -31.05 -12.85
CA PRO A 196 -10.61 -31.52 -12.26
C PRO A 196 -10.82 -30.98 -10.84
N LEU A 197 -9.75 -30.66 -10.08
CA LEU A 197 -9.90 -30.16 -8.71
C LEU A 197 -10.41 -28.72 -8.71
N ILE A 198 -9.99 -27.88 -9.65
CA ILE A 198 -10.51 -26.52 -9.80
C ILE A 198 -11.99 -26.57 -10.16
N HIS A 199 -12.35 -27.42 -11.10
CA HIS A 199 -13.74 -27.66 -11.48
C HIS A 199 -14.57 -28.14 -10.29
N ALA A 200 -14.10 -29.14 -9.53
CA ALA A 200 -14.81 -29.71 -8.42
C ALA A 200 -15.16 -28.69 -7.31
N VAL A 201 -14.26 -27.75 -7.04
CA VAL A 201 -14.48 -26.70 -6.02
C VAL A 201 -15.58 -25.74 -6.45
N GLY A 202 -15.67 -25.40 -7.74
CA GLY A 202 -16.57 -24.33 -8.21
C GLY A 202 -17.81 -24.78 -8.96
N ARG A 203 -17.94 -26.08 -9.30
CA ARG A 203 -19.01 -26.61 -10.19
C ARG A 203 -20.45 -26.40 -9.72
N ALA A 204 -20.64 -26.22 -8.42
CA ALA A 204 -21.95 -26.00 -7.83
C ALA A 204 -22.35 -24.54 -7.67
N ALA A 205 -21.45 -23.60 -8.04
CA ALA A 205 -21.73 -22.18 -7.98
C ALA A 205 -22.38 -21.68 -9.27
N ASP A 206 -23.23 -20.66 -9.17
CA ASP A 206 -23.84 -20.00 -10.35
C ASP A 206 -22.79 -19.37 -11.25
N ARG A 207 -21.67 -18.94 -10.69
CA ARG A 207 -20.52 -18.36 -11.40
C ARG A 207 -19.45 -19.44 -11.61
N ALA A 208 -19.27 -19.88 -12.86
CA ALA A 208 -18.38 -20.99 -13.21
C ALA A 208 -16.93 -20.79 -12.72
N PRO A 209 -16.27 -21.87 -12.23
CA PRO A 209 -14.86 -21.86 -11.85
C PRO A 209 -13.96 -21.60 -13.06
N ARG A 210 -12.75 -21.11 -12.82
CA ARG A 210 -11.78 -20.84 -13.89
C ARG A 210 -10.35 -20.89 -13.44
N LEU A 211 -9.47 -21.22 -14.39
CA LEU A 211 -8.02 -21.05 -14.29
C LEU A 211 -7.64 -19.83 -15.12
N ILE A 212 -6.90 -18.90 -14.52
CA ILE A 212 -6.39 -17.70 -15.18
C ILE A 212 -4.87 -17.87 -15.31
N ASP A 213 -4.35 -17.92 -16.54
CA ASP A 213 -2.92 -17.97 -16.85
C ASP A 213 -2.48 -16.67 -17.52
N LEU A 214 -1.67 -15.87 -16.82
CA LEU A 214 -1.16 -14.59 -17.29
C LEU A 214 0.34 -14.73 -17.55
N LYS A 215 0.77 -14.39 -18.78
CA LYS A 215 2.17 -14.47 -19.24
C LYS A 215 2.67 -13.09 -19.61
N TRP A 216 3.75 -12.67 -18.98
CA TRP A 216 4.38 -11.39 -19.24
C TRP A 216 5.90 -11.55 -19.42
N GLY A 217 6.47 -10.80 -20.39
CA GLY A 217 7.87 -10.90 -20.76
C GLY A 217 8.15 -12.08 -21.72
N SER A 218 9.24 -11.98 -22.46
CA SER A 218 9.65 -12.96 -23.47
C SER A 218 11.07 -13.49 -23.28
N GLU A 219 11.84 -12.91 -22.36
CA GLU A 219 13.27 -13.19 -22.19
C GLU A 219 13.61 -13.58 -20.74
N GLY A 220 14.76 -14.24 -20.57
CA GLY A 220 15.28 -14.61 -19.27
C GLY A 220 14.71 -15.90 -18.70
N ARG A 221 14.89 -16.08 -17.40
CA ARG A 221 14.38 -17.26 -16.69
C ARG A 221 12.88 -17.16 -16.48
N LYS A 222 12.16 -18.23 -16.80
CA LYS A 222 10.74 -18.32 -16.49
C LYS A 222 10.51 -18.50 -15.00
N ILE A 223 9.71 -17.61 -14.41
CA ILE A 223 9.22 -17.69 -13.02
C ILE A 223 7.72 -17.89 -13.10
N THR A 224 7.19 -18.86 -12.37
CA THR A 224 5.76 -19.09 -12.26
C THR A 224 5.31 -18.78 -10.83
N LEU A 225 4.41 -17.81 -10.68
CA LEU A 225 3.76 -17.49 -9.42
C LEU A 225 2.39 -18.16 -9.42
N VAL A 226 2.01 -18.80 -8.31
CA VAL A 226 0.74 -19.49 -8.17
C VAL A 226 0.00 -18.92 -6.98
N GLY A 227 -1.20 -18.39 -7.22
CA GLY A 227 -2.05 -17.78 -6.20
C GLY A 227 -3.37 -18.53 -6.02
N LYS A 228 -3.77 -18.78 -4.77
CA LYS A 228 -5.10 -19.28 -4.45
C LYS A 228 -6.15 -18.22 -4.78
N GLY A 229 -7.07 -18.54 -5.70
CA GLY A 229 -8.13 -17.66 -6.17
C GLY A 229 -9.53 -18.08 -5.73
N VAL A 230 -9.67 -18.78 -4.59
CA VAL A 230 -11.00 -19.20 -4.08
C VAL A 230 -11.79 -17.97 -3.66
N CYS A 231 -12.73 -17.57 -4.50
CA CYS A 231 -13.73 -16.56 -4.14
C CYS A 231 -14.65 -17.12 -3.04
N PHE A 232 -15.43 -16.23 -2.41
CA PHE A 232 -16.30 -16.66 -1.31
C PHE A 232 -17.17 -17.86 -1.74
N ASP A 233 -17.02 -18.99 -1.09
CA ASP A 233 -17.55 -20.29 -1.52
C ASP A 233 -18.69 -20.83 -0.64
N THR A 234 -19.39 -19.98 0.12
CA THR A 234 -20.57 -20.44 0.84
C THR A 234 -21.76 -20.54 -0.11
N GLY A 235 -22.39 -21.68 -0.07
CA GLY A 235 -23.58 -21.95 -0.87
C GLY A 235 -24.26 -23.21 -0.34
N GLY A 236 -24.60 -23.24 0.94
CA GLY A 236 -25.14 -24.41 1.59
C GLY A 236 -25.08 -24.30 3.11
N LEU A 237 -24.67 -25.35 3.79
CA LEU A 237 -24.54 -25.35 5.25
C LEU A 237 -23.39 -24.45 5.71
N ASN A 238 -23.70 -23.50 6.58
CA ASN A 238 -22.71 -22.68 7.24
C ASN A 238 -22.21 -23.37 8.51
N LEU A 239 -21.14 -24.15 8.40
CA LEU A 239 -20.56 -24.89 9.54
C LEU A 239 -19.47 -24.08 10.26
N LYS A 240 -19.00 -22.99 9.70
CA LYS A 240 -17.98 -22.14 10.30
C LYS A 240 -18.60 -21.14 11.28
N PRO A 241 -17.90 -20.78 12.39
CA PRO A 241 -18.32 -19.65 13.22
C PRO A 241 -18.45 -18.36 12.39
N GLY A 242 -19.44 -17.53 12.71
CA GLY A 242 -19.77 -16.34 11.94
C GLY A 242 -18.59 -15.38 11.72
N ALA A 243 -17.72 -15.20 12.72
CA ALA A 243 -16.51 -14.38 12.60
C ALA A 243 -15.52 -14.95 11.57
N SER A 244 -15.35 -16.27 11.51
CA SER A 244 -14.49 -16.92 10.51
C SER A 244 -15.12 -16.88 9.12
N MET A 245 -16.45 -17.01 9.04
CA MET A 245 -17.19 -16.92 7.79
C MET A 245 -17.05 -15.55 7.14
N GLY A 246 -17.17 -14.48 7.91
CA GLY A 246 -17.03 -13.10 7.40
C GLY A 246 -15.65 -12.81 6.80
N LEU A 247 -14.61 -13.54 7.21
CA LEU A 247 -13.25 -13.40 6.66
C LEU A 247 -13.05 -14.16 5.34
N MET A 248 -13.95 -15.04 4.92
CA MET A 248 -13.75 -15.85 3.70
C MET A 248 -13.74 -15.04 2.40
N LYS A 249 -14.21 -13.79 2.41
CA LYS A 249 -14.08 -12.89 1.26
C LYS A 249 -12.63 -12.69 0.83
N LYS A 250 -11.65 -12.82 1.75
CA LYS A 250 -10.21 -12.70 1.49
C LYS A 250 -9.55 -13.97 0.93
N ASP A 251 -10.27 -15.07 0.78
CA ASP A 251 -9.68 -16.37 0.42
C ASP A 251 -9.13 -16.41 -1.02
N MET A 252 -9.46 -15.41 -1.84
CA MET A 252 -8.84 -15.15 -3.14
C MET A 252 -7.58 -14.25 -3.05
N GLY A 253 -7.16 -13.86 -1.85
CA GLY A 253 -6.04 -12.94 -1.63
C GLY A 253 -4.68 -13.47 -2.13
N GLY A 254 -4.50 -14.79 -2.22
CA GLY A 254 -3.31 -15.38 -2.85
C GLY A 254 -3.23 -15.07 -4.34
N ALA A 255 -4.34 -15.18 -5.06
CA ALA A 255 -4.41 -14.76 -6.46
C ALA A 255 -4.24 -13.26 -6.63
N ALA A 256 -4.88 -12.45 -5.75
CA ALA A 256 -4.72 -11.00 -5.76
C ALA A 256 -3.28 -10.56 -5.53
N ALA A 257 -2.51 -11.29 -4.70
CA ALA A 257 -1.12 -10.96 -4.38
C ALA A 257 -0.11 -11.37 -5.47
N VAL A 258 -0.47 -12.30 -6.38
CA VAL A 258 0.39 -12.69 -7.49
C VAL A 258 0.09 -11.94 -8.79
N LEU A 259 -1.02 -11.23 -8.84
CA LEU A 259 -1.32 -10.26 -9.88
C LEU A 259 -0.51 -8.99 -9.68
#